data_9040b075cc22019c305c47b7445eb8a1
#
_entry.id   9040b075cc22019c305c47b7445eb8a1
#
_cell.length_a   1.000
_cell.length_b   1.000
_cell.length_c   1.000
_cell.angle_alpha   90.00
_cell.angle_beta   90.00
_cell.angle_gamma   90.00
#
_symmetry.space_group_name_H-M   'P 1'
#
loop_
_entity.id
_entity.type
_entity.pdbx_description
1 polymer ?
#
loop_
_entity_poly.entity_id
_entity_poly.type
_entity_poly.pdbx_seq_one_letter_code
_entity_poly.pdbx_strand_id
1 'polypeptide(L)'
;MCGLDITRVTSVKKEETDWLAGNSAGEKIIRRLLNTVFETTGRNSFSLHDPITVLSVLYPELIDWKEYDVSVICEGSQFGKTVGTLNPNGCVSVGIGIDQVLAKAKIAEILSE
;
A
#
# COMPACT_ATOMS: atom_id res chain seq x y z
N MET A 1 -0.82 -11.37 -4.98
CA MET A 1 -1.11 -10.10 -5.70
C MET A 1 -1.59 -9.06 -4.70
N CYS A 2 -0.96 -7.90 -4.65
CA CYS A 2 -1.38 -6.76 -3.82
C CYS A 2 -1.94 -5.68 -4.76
N GLY A 3 -3.26 -5.60 -4.85
CA GLY A 3 -3.95 -4.70 -5.80
C GLY A 3 -4.10 -3.26 -5.26
N LEU A 4 -4.62 -2.37 -6.11
CA LEU A 4 -4.87 -0.96 -5.74
C LEU A 4 -5.92 -0.82 -4.63
N ASP A 5 -6.83 -1.76 -4.50
CA ASP A 5 -7.83 -1.85 -3.44
C ASP A 5 -7.19 -2.04 -2.04
N ILE A 6 -6.01 -2.67 -1.97
CA ILE A 6 -5.21 -2.80 -0.75
C ILE A 6 -4.29 -1.60 -0.57
N THR A 7 -3.57 -1.20 -1.62
CA THR A 7 -2.54 -0.17 -1.47
C THR A 7 -3.11 1.26 -1.35
N ARG A 8 -4.33 1.52 -1.83
CA ARG A 8 -4.99 2.84 -1.70
C ARG A 8 -5.53 3.13 -0.33
N VAL A 9 -5.94 2.11 0.42
CA VAL A 9 -6.58 2.32 1.73
C VAL A 9 -5.58 2.76 2.79
N THR A 10 -4.30 2.42 2.63
CA THR A 10 -3.24 2.90 3.52
C THR A 10 -2.64 4.19 2.96
N SER A 11 -3.01 5.30 3.55
CA SER A 11 -2.57 6.63 3.13
C SER A 11 -2.04 7.44 4.31
N VAL A 12 -1.20 8.43 4.01
CA VAL A 12 -0.75 9.47 4.93
C VAL A 12 -1.49 10.74 4.57
N LYS A 13 -2.14 11.39 5.54
CA LYS A 13 -2.75 12.70 5.37
C LYS A 13 -1.72 13.79 5.69
N LYS A 14 -1.95 14.99 5.14
CA LYS A 14 -1.07 16.14 5.35
C LYS A 14 -0.91 16.48 6.84
N GLU A 15 -1.99 16.38 7.60
CA GLU A 15 -2.01 16.61 9.04
C GLU A 15 -1.40 15.47 9.87
N GLU A 16 -1.15 14.32 9.25
CA GLU A 16 -0.61 13.11 9.90
C GLU A 16 0.89 12.92 9.67
N THR A 17 1.62 13.90 9.12
CA THR A 17 3.06 13.73 8.81
C THR A 17 3.94 13.53 10.05
N ASP A 18 3.40 13.75 11.23
CA ASP A 18 4.10 13.56 12.51
C ASP A 18 4.21 12.10 12.98
N TRP A 19 3.57 11.15 12.27
CA TRP A 19 3.73 9.72 12.55
C TRP A 19 5.17 9.22 12.35
N LEU A 20 5.98 9.95 11.55
CA LEU A 20 7.42 9.78 11.50
C LEU A 20 8.04 10.72 12.56
N ALA A 21 8.72 10.17 13.54
CA ALA A 21 9.33 10.96 14.61
C ALA A 21 10.39 11.96 14.11
N GLY A 22 10.96 11.70 12.93
CA GLY A 22 11.90 12.59 12.25
C GLY A 22 13.31 12.59 12.88
N ASN A 23 13.67 11.53 13.60
CA ASN A 23 14.96 11.39 14.27
C ASN A 23 16.02 10.79 13.33
N SER A 24 15.68 9.76 12.56
CA SER A 24 16.58 9.12 11.61
C SER A 24 16.76 9.94 10.32
N ALA A 25 17.78 9.62 9.54
CA ALA A 25 17.97 10.21 8.21
C ALA A 25 16.85 9.81 7.25
N GLY A 26 16.40 8.54 7.31
CA GLY A 26 15.30 8.01 6.49
C GLY A 26 13.99 8.74 6.76
N GLU A 27 13.59 8.87 8.01
CA GLU A 27 12.38 9.60 8.40
C GLU A 27 12.40 11.06 7.93
N LYS A 28 13.52 11.75 8.09
CA LYS A 28 13.68 13.15 7.64
C LYS A 28 13.50 13.29 6.13
N ILE A 29 14.07 12.38 5.35
CA ILE A 29 13.97 12.38 3.89
C ILE A 29 12.51 12.13 3.48
N ILE A 30 11.86 11.09 4.00
CA ILE A 30 10.47 10.76 3.64
C ILE A 30 9.51 11.86 4.06
N ARG A 31 9.67 12.44 5.25
CA ARG A 31 8.87 13.58 5.72
C ARG A 31 9.00 14.78 4.78
N ARG A 32 10.23 15.11 4.36
CA ARG A 32 10.47 16.19 3.40
C ARG A 32 9.82 15.92 2.05
N LEU A 33 9.93 14.69 1.53
CA LEU A 33 9.29 14.30 0.27
C LEU A 33 7.77 14.42 0.34
N LEU A 34 7.14 13.89 1.40
CA LEU A 34 5.70 14.00 1.60
C LEU A 34 5.24 15.45 1.66
N ASN A 35 5.91 16.30 2.44
CA ASN A 35 5.57 17.72 2.54
C ASN A 35 5.71 18.41 1.17
N THR A 36 6.79 18.14 0.42
CA THR A 36 6.96 18.67 -0.94
C THR A 36 5.82 18.24 -1.87
N VAL A 37 5.40 16.96 -1.82
CA VAL A 37 4.27 16.48 -2.62
C VAL A 37 2.98 17.21 -2.24
N PHE A 38 2.68 17.38 -0.97
CA PHE A 38 1.48 18.08 -0.51
C PHE A 38 1.48 19.56 -0.94
N GLU A 39 2.61 20.24 -0.82
CA GLU A 39 2.75 21.64 -1.21
C GLU A 39 2.64 21.85 -2.73
N THR A 40 3.27 20.99 -3.52
CA THR A 40 3.33 21.14 -4.98
C THR A 40 2.08 20.67 -5.70
N THR A 41 1.39 19.65 -5.15
CA THR A 41 0.20 19.05 -5.80
C THR A 41 -1.12 19.55 -5.25
N GLY A 42 -1.12 20.22 -4.10
CA GLY A 42 -2.33 20.62 -3.37
C GLY A 42 -3.15 19.43 -2.82
N ARG A 43 -2.60 18.22 -2.84
CA ARG A 43 -3.29 17.03 -2.30
C ARG A 43 -3.29 17.06 -0.78
N ASN A 44 -4.33 16.49 -0.17
CA ASN A 44 -4.44 16.36 1.28
C ASN A 44 -4.07 14.96 1.79
N SER A 45 -3.84 14.01 0.89
CA SER A 45 -3.42 12.65 1.25
C SER A 45 -2.52 12.04 0.17
N PHE A 46 -1.68 11.10 0.57
CA PHE A 46 -0.78 10.34 -0.29
C PHE A 46 -0.88 8.85 0.05
N SER A 47 -1.25 8.01 -0.94
CA SER A 47 -1.33 6.56 -0.75
C SER A 47 0.04 5.92 -0.80
N LEU A 48 0.30 5.00 0.14
CA LEU A 48 1.58 4.33 0.31
C LEU A 48 1.67 3.06 -0.56
N HIS A 49 1.49 3.19 -1.89
CA HIS A 49 1.42 2.06 -2.81
C HIS A 49 2.64 1.14 -2.73
N ASP A 50 3.82 1.67 -3.02
CA ASP A 50 5.07 0.89 -3.06
C ASP A 50 5.48 0.38 -1.67
N PRO A 51 5.43 1.20 -0.60
CA PRO A 51 5.71 0.71 0.75
C PRO A 51 4.81 -0.45 1.18
N ILE A 52 3.51 -0.41 0.88
CA ILE A 52 2.58 -1.50 1.20
C ILE A 52 2.90 -2.76 0.37
N THR A 53 3.26 -2.60 -0.89
CA THR A 53 3.68 -3.73 -1.73
C THR A 53 4.94 -4.40 -1.18
N VAL A 54 5.92 -3.63 -0.71
CA VAL A 54 7.12 -4.18 -0.05
C VAL A 54 6.74 -4.88 1.26
N LEU A 55 5.91 -4.25 2.11
CA LEU A 55 5.45 -4.86 3.37
C LEU A 55 4.68 -6.16 3.12
N SER A 56 3.93 -6.28 2.03
CA SER A 56 3.21 -7.50 1.70
C SER A 56 4.11 -8.73 1.51
N VAL A 57 5.37 -8.50 1.21
CA VAL A 57 6.41 -9.55 1.09
C VAL A 57 7.15 -9.77 2.40
N LEU A 58 7.51 -8.68 3.10
CA LEU A 58 8.30 -8.76 4.34
C LEU A 58 7.46 -9.18 5.56
N TYR A 59 6.20 -8.76 5.58
CA TYR A 59 5.25 -8.96 6.68
C TYR A 59 3.89 -9.39 6.13
N PRO A 60 3.79 -10.59 5.52
CA PRO A 60 2.56 -11.05 4.87
C PRO A 60 1.36 -11.16 5.83
N GLU A 61 1.62 -11.28 7.12
CA GLU A 61 0.59 -11.32 8.18
C GLU A 61 -0.18 -10.01 8.36
N LEU A 62 0.29 -8.90 7.78
CA LEU A 62 -0.43 -7.61 7.79
C LEU A 62 -1.60 -7.58 6.82
N ILE A 63 -1.67 -8.56 5.93
CA ILE A 63 -2.64 -8.62 4.84
C ILE A 63 -3.47 -9.89 4.95
N ASP A 64 -4.78 -9.75 4.80
CA ASP A 64 -5.68 -10.89 4.65
C ASP A 64 -5.56 -11.44 3.22
N TRP A 65 -5.09 -12.67 3.09
CA TRP A 65 -4.89 -13.33 1.81
C TRP A 65 -5.99 -14.34 1.52
N LYS A 66 -6.40 -14.40 0.24
CA LYS A 66 -7.24 -15.49 -0.28
C LYS A 66 -6.77 -15.94 -1.65
N GLU A 67 -6.99 -17.21 -1.95
CA GLU A 67 -6.61 -17.80 -3.24
C GLU A 67 -7.69 -17.55 -4.29
N TYR A 68 -7.24 -17.16 -5.48
CA TYR A 68 -8.09 -16.82 -6.62
C TYR A 68 -7.54 -17.39 -7.91
N ASP A 69 -8.45 -17.67 -8.85
CA ASP A 69 -8.12 -17.72 -10.27
C ASP A 69 -8.23 -16.28 -10.80
N VAL A 70 -7.13 -15.78 -11.38
CA VAL A 70 -7.04 -14.39 -11.85
C VAL A 70 -6.85 -14.38 -13.37
N SER A 71 -7.62 -13.53 -14.04
CA SER A 71 -7.51 -13.26 -15.46
C SER A 71 -7.52 -11.77 -15.76
N VAL A 72 -7.11 -11.39 -16.97
CA VAL A 72 -7.16 -10.01 -17.46
C VAL A 72 -8.02 -9.96 -18.71
N ILE A 73 -8.92 -8.99 -18.78
CA ILE A 73 -9.74 -8.78 -19.98
C ILE A 73 -8.86 -8.16 -21.05
N CYS A 74 -8.74 -8.86 -22.19
CA CYS A 74 -7.86 -8.47 -23.29
C CYS A 74 -8.56 -7.75 -24.45
N GLU A 75 -9.89 -7.56 -24.37
CA GLU A 75 -10.68 -6.95 -25.44
C GLU A 75 -11.85 -6.12 -24.91
N GLY A 76 -12.37 -5.22 -25.73
CA GLY A 76 -13.55 -4.40 -25.44
C GLY A 76 -13.32 -3.25 -24.48
N SER A 77 -14.41 -2.68 -23.94
CA SER A 77 -14.40 -1.47 -23.11
C SER A 77 -13.75 -1.65 -21.73
N GLN A 78 -13.54 -2.89 -21.29
CA GLN A 78 -12.89 -3.22 -20.03
C GLN A 78 -11.45 -3.76 -20.20
N PHE A 79 -10.85 -3.53 -21.36
CA PHE A 79 -9.46 -3.93 -21.64
C PHE A 79 -8.51 -3.56 -20.50
N GLY A 80 -7.69 -4.51 -20.06
CA GLY A 80 -6.74 -4.34 -18.98
C GLY A 80 -7.32 -4.53 -17.57
N LYS A 81 -8.64 -4.76 -17.43
CA LYS A 81 -9.24 -5.02 -16.12
C LYS A 81 -8.86 -6.43 -15.63
N THR A 82 -8.37 -6.49 -14.40
CA THR A 82 -8.13 -7.74 -13.69
C THR A 82 -9.44 -8.27 -13.08
N VAL A 83 -9.73 -9.53 -13.29
CA VAL A 83 -10.90 -10.24 -12.75
C VAL A 83 -10.43 -11.44 -11.93
N GLY A 84 -10.92 -11.53 -10.69
CA GLY A 84 -10.63 -12.65 -9.80
C GLY A 84 -11.89 -13.44 -9.47
N THR A 85 -11.78 -14.77 -9.53
CA THR A 85 -12.78 -15.71 -9.03
C THR A 85 -12.22 -16.41 -7.80
N LEU A 86 -12.91 -16.32 -6.66
CA LEU A 86 -12.48 -16.97 -5.42
C LEU A 86 -12.41 -18.48 -5.64
N ASN A 87 -11.24 -19.04 -5.44
CA ASN A 87 -10.97 -20.47 -5.57
C ASN A 87 -9.93 -20.89 -4.53
N PRO A 88 -10.29 -21.72 -3.51
CA PRO A 88 -9.32 -22.17 -2.50
C PRO A 88 -8.11 -22.95 -3.06
N ASN A 89 -8.22 -23.43 -4.30
CA ASN A 89 -7.14 -24.09 -5.03
C ASN A 89 -6.57 -23.20 -6.16
N GLY A 90 -6.91 -21.91 -6.15
CA GLY A 90 -6.41 -20.94 -7.12
C GLY A 90 -4.89 -20.77 -7.01
N CYS A 91 -4.28 -20.34 -8.09
CA CYS A 91 -2.82 -20.19 -8.16
C CYS A 91 -2.31 -18.80 -7.79
N VAL A 92 -3.20 -17.86 -7.43
CA VAL A 92 -2.84 -16.50 -7.09
C VAL A 92 -3.36 -16.12 -5.71
N SER A 93 -2.45 -15.91 -4.77
CA SER A 93 -2.77 -15.30 -3.48
C SER A 93 -3.08 -13.82 -3.66
N VAL A 94 -4.30 -13.40 -3.36
CA VAL A 94 -4.78 -12.02 -3.51
C VAL A 94 -5.04 -11.42 -2.13
N GLY A 95 -4.43 -10.26 -1.86
CA GLY A 95 -4.73 -9.47 -0.67
C GLY A 95 -6.14 -8.89 -0.77
N ILE A 96 -6.94 -9.08 0.27
CA ILE A 96 -8.34 -8.62 0.34
C ILE A 96 -8.62 -7.67 1.50
N GLY A 97 -7.68 -7.54 2.44
CA GLY A 97 -7.73 -6.63 3.58
C GLY A 97 -6.33 -6.33 4.10
N ILE A 98 -6.17 -5.24 4.84
CA ILE A 98 -4.91 -4.84 5.44
C ILE A 98 -5.15 -4.14 6.78
N ASP A 99 -4.34 -4.45 7.79
CA ASP A 99 -4.24 -3.64 9.01
C ASP A 99 -3.42 -2.36 8.74
N GLN A 100 -4.14 -1.28 8.44
CA GLN A 100 -3.53 0.01 8.07
C GLN A 100 -2.74 0.65 9.21
N VAL A 101 -3.18 0.45 10.45
CA VAL A 101 -2.52 1.04 11.63
C VAL A 101 -1.19 0.35 11.87
N LEU A 102 -1.21 -0.99 11.86
CA LEU A 102 0.00 -1.78 12.05
C LEU A 102 0.96 -1.62 10.87
N ALA A 103 0.45 -1.52 9.64
CA ALA A 103 1.28 -1.28 8.45
C ALA A 103 2.02 0.06 8.52
N LYS A 104 1.35 1.15 8.92
CA LYS A 104 2.02 2.45 9.13
C LYS A 104 3.06 2.38 10.25
N ALA A 105 2.73 1.74 11.37
CA ALA A 105 3.67 1.57 12.47
C ALA A 105 4.92 0.81 12.04
N LYS A 106 4.75 -0.24 11.22
CA LYS A 106 5.88 -1.04 10.71
C LYS A 106 6.76 -0.25 9.73
N ILE A 107 6.17 0.60 8.88
CA ILE A 107 6.94 1.52 8.02
C ILE A 107 7.76 2.50 8.89
N ALA A 108 7.15 3.10 9.91
CA ALA A 108 7.85 4.02 10.80
C ALA A 108 9.00 3.32 11.54
N GLU A 109 8.80 2.11 12.04
CA GLU A 109 9.84 1.28 12.67
C GLU A 109 11.03 1.08 11.72
N ILE A 110 10.81 0.62 10.49
CA ILE A 110 11.86 0.40 9.49
C ILE A 110 12.62 1.69 9.16
N LEU A 111 11.92 2.81 9.04
CA LEU A 111 12.53 4.09 8.71
C LEU A 111 13.29 4.71 9.89
N SER A 112 13.04 4.26 11.12
CA SER A 112 13.72 4.75 12.32
C SER A 112 15.10 4.14 12.56
N GLU A 113 15.40 3.02 11.90
CA GLU A 113 16.72 2.35 11.94
C GLU A 113 17.78 3.16 11.14
#